data_cc38accfe4d0edd51daae3a175c2ee2e
#
_entry.id   cc38accfe4d0edd51daae3a175c2ee2e
#
_cell.length_a   1.000
_cell.length_b   1.000
_cell.length_c   1.000
_cell.angle_alpha   90.00
_cell.angle_beta   90.00
_cell.angle_gamma   90.00
#
_symmetry.space_group_name_H-M   'P 1'
#
loop_
_entity.id
_entity.type
_entity.pdbx_description
1 polymer ?
#
loop_
_entity_poly.entity_id
_entity_poly.type
_entity_poly.pdbx_seq_one_letter_code
_entity_poly.pdbx_strand_id
1 'polypeptide(L)'
;MQTVVGIDLGTQSLKVLFYDFSSREVVASESAELDLYQNEDGAAEQQAHWWLNALHEALGKVDPAVKSSAVAVGVSGQQHGFVPMSKSGEVLAPVKLWCDTSTVAECGEIMEAYGSEQSCLEEVGNLILPGYTASKVRWFGKESESLYEQMDCILLPHDYLNYYLTGERSMEAGDASGTGFLDIREREWSPGMLKAIDPNRDLSECLPALQLEPGIAGRVRSEIAKRTGLPEGIPVSTGGGDNMMGAIGTGNVSQGKITMSLGTSGTVYAYSDQPIIDPRGEIAAFCSSTGGWLPLM
;
A
#
# COMPACT_ATOMS: atom_id res chain seq x y z
N MET A 1 -18.63 17.52 18.59
CA MET A 1 -18.09 16.27 18.08
C MET A 1 -16.99 16.63 17.11
N GLN A 2 -15.83 16.04 17.24
CA GLN A 2 -14.72 16.11 16.29
C GLN A 2 -14.22 14.68 16.04
N THR A 3 -14.24 14.23 14.79
CA THR A 3 -13.93 12.86 14.45
C THR A 3 -12.67 12.76 13.58
N VAL A 4 -11.97 11.63 13.70
CA VAL A 4 -10.99 11.18 12.69
C VAL A 4 -11.64 10.11 11.84
N VAL A 5 -11.30 10.11 10.55
CA VAL A 5 -11.84 9.14 9.59
C VAL A 5 -10.77 8.10 9.30
N GLY A 6 -11.09 6.83 9.50
CA GLY A 6 -10.31 5.70 9.00
C GLY A 6 -10.95 5.17 7.72
N ILE A 7 -10.17 5.00 6.68
CA ILE A 7 -10.54 4.32 5.43
C ILE A 7 -9.67 3.08 5.35
N ASP A 8 -10.29 1.90 5.19
CA ASP A 8 -9.60 0.63 5.08
C ASP A 8 -9.99 -0.05 3.76
N LEU A 9 -9.05 -0.10 2.84
CA LEU A 9 -9.18 -0.74 1.53
C LEU A 9 -8.72 -2.19 1.61
N GLY A 10 -9.61 -3.10 1.98
CA GLY A 10 -9.33 -4.54 1.93
C GLY A 10 -9.52 -5.13 0.53
N THR A 11 -9.28 -6.44 0.40
CA THR A 11 -9.46 -7.17 -0.87
C THR A 11 -10.93 -7.36 -1.22
N GLN A 12 -11.80 -7.58 -0.24
CA GLN A 12 -13.22 -7.91 -0.45
C GLN A 12 -14.17 -6.73 -0.19
N SER A 13 -13.71 -5.71 0.50
CA SER A 13 -14.53 -4.53 0.82
C SER A 13 -13.67 -3.33 1.17
N LEU A 14 -14.24 -2.14 0.95
CA LEU A 14 -13.73 -0.90 1.53
C LEU A 14 -14.61 -0.51 2.72
N LYS A 15 -13.99 -0.21 3.85
CA LYS A 15 -14.64 0.25 5.06
C LYS A 15 -14.26 1.68 5.38
N VAL A 16 -15.22 2.45 5.88
CA VAL A 16 -15.00 3.77 6.47
C VAL A 16 -15.50 3.75 7.91
N LEU A 17 -14.74 4.36 8.81
CA LEU A 17 -15.17 4.55 10.18
C LEU A 17 -14.89 5.99 10.65
N PHE A 18 -15.73 6.50 11.53
CA PHE A 18 -15.60 7.79 12.17
C PHE A 18 -15.45 7.60 13.67
N TYR A 19 -14.30 8.00 14.20
CA TYR A 19 -13.98 7.88 15.62
C TYR A 19 -13.96 9.26 16.29
N ASP A 20 -14.82 9.45 17.28
CA ASP A 20 -14.82 10.65 18.11
C ASP A 20 -13.81 10.47 19.26
N PHE A 21 -12.68 11.16 19.19
CA PHE A 21 -11.65 11.06 20.19
C PHE A 21 -12.00 11.74 21.54
N SER A 22 -13.07 12.52 21.59
CA SER A 22 -13.56 13.10 22.86
C SER A 22 -14.36 12.08 23.67
N SER A 23 -15.31 11.38 23.02
CA SER A 23 -16.07 10.29 23.66
C SER A 23 -15.32 8.95 23.65
N ARG A 24 -14.32 8.81 22.78
CA ARG A 24 -13.58 7.57 22.50
C ARG A 24 -14.47 6.46 21.93
N GLU A 25 -15.40 6.85 21.05
CA GLU A 25 -16.37 5.94 20.45
C GLU A 25 -16.30 5.99 18.92
N VAL A 26 -16.61 4.88 18.28
CA VAL A 26 -16.90 4.82 16.85
C VAL A 26 -18.35 5.30 16.67
N VAL A 27 -18.52 6.45 16.04
CA VAL A 27 -19.84 7.09 15.86
C VAL A 27 -20.50 6.75 14.53
N ALA A 28 -19.73 6.24 13.57
CA ALA A 28 -20.25 5.64 12.33
C ALA A 28 -19.24 4.63 11.78
N SER A 29 -19.73 3.55 11.18
CA SER A 29 -18.93 2.56 10.47
C SER A 29 -19.76 1.97 9.34
N GLU A 30 -19.31 2.15 8.10
CA GLU A 30 -19.98 1.71 6.89
C GLU A 30 -19.01 1.01 5.96
N SER A 31 -19.51 0.15 5.09
CA SER A 31 -18.69 -0.56 4.11
C SER A 31 -19.38 -0.72 2.77
N ALA A 32 -18.60 -0.98 1.74
CA ALA A 32 -19.06 -1.40 0.43
C ALA A 32 -18.20 -2.57 -0.06
N GLU A 33 -18.84 -3.53 -0.72
CA GLU A 33 -18.18 -4.71 -1.27
C GLU A 33 -17.34 -4.35 -2.50
N LEU A 34 -16.32 -5.16 -2.77
CA LEU A 34 -15.45 -5.06 -3.92
C LEU A 34 -15.46 -6.35 -4.70
N ASP A 35 -15.57 -6.22 -6.01
CA ASP A 35 -15.34 -7.33 -6.92
C ASP A 35 -13.87 -7.73 -6.96
N LEU A 36 -13.62 -9.00 -7.31
CA LEU A 36 -12.28 -9.56 -7.51
C LEU A 36 -12.31 -10.42 -8.77
N TYR A 37 -11.47 -10.10 -9.73
CA TYR A 37 -11.21 -10.98 -10.84
C TYR A 37 -10.12 -11.98 -10.47
N GLN A 38 -10.40 -13.27 -10.69
CA GLN A 38 -9.44 -14.36 -10.51
C GLN A 38 -9.57 -15.37 -11.66
N ASN A 39 -8.45 -16.01 -12.02
CA ASN A 39 -8.44 -17.09 -12.99
C ASN A 39 -7.57 -18.28 -12.53
N GLU A 40 -7.58 -19.35 -13.32
CA GLU A 40 -6.83 -20.57 -13.02
C GLU A 40 -5.29 -20.40 -13.16
N ASP A 41 -4.83 -19.36 -13.87
CA ASP A 41 -3.40 -19.05 -14.03
C ASP A 41 -2.83 -18.26 -12.85
N GLY A 42 -3.62 -18.02 -11.81
CA GLY A 42 -3.21 -17.35 -10.59
C GLY A 42 -3.35 -15.82 -10.64
N ALA A 43 -3.95 -15.26 -11.68
CA ALA A 43 -4.24 -13.83 -11.69
C ALA A 43 -5.29 -13.47 -10.62
N ALA A 44 -5.04 -12.38 -9.90
CA ALA A 44 -5.96 -11.79 -8.94
C ALA A 44 -5.88 -10.26 -9.06
N GLU A 45 -6.95 -9.67 -9.63
CA GLU A 45 -6.91 -8.28 -10.09
C GLU A 45 -8.17 -7.51 -9.68
N GLN A 46 -8.01 -6.21 -9.49
CA GLN A 46 -9.11 -5.27 -9.30
C GLN A 46 -8.95 -4.04 -10.18
N GLN A 47 -10.09 -3.41 -10.52
CA GLN A 47 -10.09 -2.10 -11.18
C GLN A 47 -10.00 -1.02 -10.11
N ALA A 48 -9.03 -0.11 -10.21
CA ALA A 48 -8.87 0.97 -9.23
C ALA A 48 -10.13 1.86 -9.06
N HIS A 49 -10.93 2.00 -10.12
CA HIS A 49 -12.19 2.75 -10.02
C HIS A 49 -13.26 2.05 -9.15
N TRP A 50 -13.19 0.72 -8.93
CA TRP A 50 -14.06 0.04 -7.98
C TRP A 50 -13.82 0.53 -6.56
N TRP A 51 -12.57 0.77 -6.19
CA TRP A 51 -12.21 1.31 -4.88
C TRP A 51 -12.81 2.71 -4.64
N LEU A 52 -12.76 3.56 -5.68
CA LEU A 52 -13.36 4.90 -5.61
C LEU A 52 -14.88 4.84 -5.50
N ASN A 53 -15.52 3.95 -6.26
CA ASN A 53 -16.96 3.71 -6.17
C ASN A 53 -17.35 3.22 -4.77
N ALA A 54 -16.62 2.24 -4.23
CA ALA A 54 -16.84 1.71 -2.89
C ALA A 54 -16.63 2.78 -1.81
N LEU A 55 -15.62 3.65 -1.95
CA LEU A 55 -15.40 4.78 -1.05
C LEU A 55 -16.61 5.74 -1.06
N HIS A 56 -17.10 6.10 -2.25
CA HIS A 56 -18.26 6.95 -2.38
C HIS A 56 -19.53 6.31 -1.84
N GLU A 57 -19.73 5.02 -2.09
CA GLU A 57 -20.87 4.26 -1.57
C GLU A 57 -20.84 4.20 -0.05
N ALA A 58 -19.71 3.83 0.56
CA ALA A 58 -19.58 3.74 2.01
C ALA A 58 -19.78 5.11 2.67
N LEU A 59 -19.13 6.17 2.16
CA LEU A 59 -19.33 7.53 2.66
C LEU A 59 -20.75 8.05 2.42
N GLY A 60 -21.42 7.59 1.36
CA GLY A 60 -22.81 7.93 1.06
C GLY A 60 -23.80 7.45 2.13
N LYS A 61 -23.48 6.37 2.84
CA LYS A 61 -24.30 5.80 3.94
C LYS A 61 -24.14 6.55 5.27
N VAL A 62 -23.08 7.36 5.41
CA VAL A 62 -22.78 8.10 6.66
C VAL A 62 -23.58 9.40 6.72
N ASP A 63 -24.12 9.71 7.90
CA ASP A 63 -24.85 10.95 8.16
C ASP A 63 -23.99 12.18 7.82
N PRO A 64 -24.52 13.18 7.08
CA PRO A 64 -23.79 14.39 6.73
C PRO A 64 -23.23 15.18 7.93
N ALA A 65 -23.92 15.17 9.09
CA ALA A 65 -23.43 15.82 10.29
C ALA A 65 -22.19 15.12 10.88
N VAL A 66 -22.13 13.79 10.76
CA VAL A 66 -20.93 13.03 11.14
C VAL A 66 -19.78 13.32 10.18
N LYS A 67 -20.02 13.28 8.86
CA LYS A 67 -18.99 13.60 7.86
C LYS A 67 -18.40 15.01 8.05
N SER A 68 -19.24 16.00 8.30
CA SER A 68 -18.81 17.39 8.51
C SER A 68 -18.03 17.61 9.80
N SER A 69 -18.05 16.67 10.74
CA SER A 69 -17.28 16.73 11.98
C SER A 69 -15.83 16.20 11.83
N ALA A 70 -15.47 15.68 10.66
CA ALA A 70 -14.14 15.11 10.40
C ALA A 70 -13.06 16.20 10.43
N VAL A 71 -11.97 15.93 11.13
CA VAL A 71 -10.83 16.85 11.25
C VAL A 71 -9.53 16.28 10.66
N ALA A 72 -9.49 14.97 10.38
CA ALA A 72 -8.38 14.30 9.73
C ALA A 72 -8.84 12.98 9.10
N VAL A 73 -8.08 12.48 8.11
CA VAL A 73 -8.28 11.19 7.45
C VAL A 73 -7.00 10.36 7.54
N GLY A 74 -7.15 9.06 7.80
CA GLY A 74 -6.09 8.06 7.66
C GLY A 74 -6.56 6.94 6.72
N VAL A 75 -5.65 6.47 5.86
CA VAL A 75 -5.92 5.40 4.90
C VAL A 75 -5.08 4.18 5.23
N SER A 76 -5.74 3.04 5.36
CA SER A 76 -5.17 1.69 5.39
C SER A 76 -5.52 1.00 4.07
N GLY A 77 -4.67 0.13 3.55
CA GLY A 77 -5.01 -0.63 2.36
C GLY A 77 -4.26 -1.94 2.24
N GLN A 78 -4.85 -2.86 1.45
CA GLN A 78 -4.21 -4.11 1.08
C GLN A 78 -2.84 -3.83 0.46
N GLN A 79 -1.83 -4.61 0.85
CA GLN A 79 -0.43 -4.35 0.53
C GLN A 79 -0.06 -4.75 -0.91
N HIS A 80 1.03 -4.17 -1.42
CA HIS A 80 1.78 -4.62 -2.60
C HIS A 80 1.04 -4.61 -3.95
N GLY A 81 -0.20 -4.15 -4.00
CA GLY A 81 -0.94 -4.03 -5.27
C GLY A 81 -0.22 -3.06 -6.21
N PHE A 82 -0.04 -3.46 -7.47
CA PHE A 82 0.64 -2.65 -8.47
C PHE A 82 -0.32 -1.71 -9.17
N VAL A 83 -0.25 -0.42 -8.88
CA VAL A 83 -1.07 0.64 -9.50
C VAL A 83 -0.21 1.45 -10.48
N PRO A 84 -0.14 1.06 -11.77
CA PRO A 84 0.58 1.82 -12.79
C PRO A 84 -0.22 3.05 -13.20
N MET A 85 0.36 4.23 -13.06
CA MET A 85 -0.30 5.49 -13.38
C MET A 85 0.39 6.24 -14.49
N SER A 86 -0.40 6.86 -15.37
CA SER A 86 0.08 7.80 -16.36
C SER A 86 0.42 9.17 -15.73
N LYS A 87 1.05 10.02 -16.52
CA LYS A 87 1.32 11.41 -16.12
C LYS A 87 0.04 12.22 -15.86
N SER A 88 -1.06 11.89 -16.52
CA SER A 88 -2.37 12.52 -16.30
C SER A 88 -3.09 12.03 -15.04
N GLY A 89 -2.57 10.99 -14.39
CA GLY A 89 -3.17 10.39 -13.18
C GLY A 89 -4.18 9.28 -13.50
N GLU A 90 -4.21 8.76 -14.72
CA GLU A 90 -5.02 7.60 -15.11
C GLU A 90 -4.31 6.30 -14.71
N VAL A 91 -5.05 5.34 -14.19
CA VAL A 91 -4.55 3.98 -13.95
C VAL A 91 -4.55 3.23 -15.27
N LEU A 92 -3.38 2.75 -15.69
CA LEU A 92 -3.13 2.22 -17.03
C LEU A 92 -3.61 0.79 -17.24
N ALA A 93 -3.75 0.01 -16.18
CA ALA A 93 -4.13 -1.40 -16.22
C ALA A 93 -4.90 -1.83 -14.97
N PRO A 94 -5.60 -2.97 -14.99
CA PRO A 94 -6.09 -3.60 -13.77
C PRO A 94 -4.95 -3.79 -12.77
N VAL A 95 -5.27 -3.58 -11.49
CA VAL A 95 -4.29 -3.68 -10.41
C VAL A 95 -4.10 -5.13 -10.00
N LYS A 96 -2.92 -5.69 -10.23
CA LYS A 96 -2.54 -7.00 -9.70
C LYS A 96 -2.33 -6.88 -8.19
N LEU A 97 -3.04 -7.72 -7.43
CA LEU A 97 -3.10 -7.66 -5.98
C LEU A 97 -1.98 -8.47 -5.32
N TRP A 98 -1.91 -8.40 -4.00
CA TRP A 98 -0.97 -9.17 -3.17
C TRP A 98 -1.12 -10.69 -3.32
N CYS A 99 -2.33 -11.16 -3.59
CA CYS A 99 -2.67 -12.57 -3.79
C CYS A 99 -2.55 -13.03 -5.27
N ASP A 100 -2.11 -12.15 -6.18
CA ASP A 100 -1.78 -12.53 -7.55
C ASP A 100 -0.50 -13.35 -7.58
N THR A 101 -0.58 -14.56 -8.13
CA THR A 101 0.54 -15.49 -8.28
C THR A 101 0.96 -15.71 -9.73
N SER A 102 0.40 -14.95 -10.66
CA SER A 102 0.65 -15.12 -12.10
C SER A 102 2.06 -14.69 -12.54
N THR A 103 2.82 -14.01 -11.68
CA THR A 103 4.14 -13.42 -11.98
C THR A 103 5.32 -14.19 -11.37
N VAL A 104 5.16 -15.51 -11.13
CA VAL A 104 6.21 -16.36 -10.53
C VAL A 104 7.48 -16.41 -11.40
N ALA A 105 7.32 -16.44 -12.73
CA ALA A 105 8.44 -16.46 -13.65
C ALA A 105 9.30 -15.18 -13.51
N GLU A 106 8.66 -14.04 -13.43
CA GLU A 106 9.31 -12.74 -13.27
C GLU A 106 10.07 -12.62 -11.95
N CYS A 107 9.61 -13.27 -10.89
CA CYS A 107 10.34 -13.33 -9.62
C CYS A 107 11.71 -13.98 -9.80
N GLY A 108 11.74 -15.15 -10.45
CA GLY A 108 13.00 -15.88 -10.74
C GLY A 108 13.93 -15.06 -11.65
N GLU A 109 13.40 -14.47 -12.70
CA GLU A 109 14.16 -13.63 -13.64
C GLU A 109 14.79 -12.42 -12.96
N ILE A 110 14.07 -11.76 -12.03
CA ILE A 110 14.59 -10.61 -11.28
C ILE A 110 15.71 -11.06 -10.34
N MET A 111 15.51 -12.14 -9.57
CA MET A 111 16.52 -12.61 -8.62
C MET A 111 17.78 -13.08 -9.32
N GLU A 112 17.65 -13.75 -10.50
CA GLU A 112 18.79 -14.13 -11.34
C GLU A 112 19.52 -12.88 -11.89
N ALA A 113 18.78 -11.89 -12.38
CA ALA A 113 19.36 -10.63 -12.88
C ALA A 113 20.05 -9.82 -11.78
N TYR A 114 19.56 -9.89 -10.54
CA TYR A 114 20.17 -9.24 -9.37
C TYR A 114 21.42 -9.98 -8.87
N GLY A 115 21.54 -11.26 -9.19
CA GLY A 115 22.69 -12.11 -8.85
C GLY A 115 22.28 -13.43 -8.23
N SER A 116 21.46 -13.44 -7.20
CA SER A 116 20.90 -14.64 -6.55
C SER A 116 19.84 -14.27 -5.51
N GLU A 117 19.08 -15.25 -5.02
CA GLU A 117 18.21 -15.09 -3.84
C GLU A 117 18.99 -14.60 -2.62
N GLN A 118 20.20 -15.15 -2.41
CA GLN A 118 21.05 -14.73 -1.31
C GLN A 118 21.46 -13.27 -1.40
N SER A 119 21.81 -12.77 -2.60
CA SER A 119 22.12 -11.35 -2.82
C SER A 119 20.91 -10.44 -2.51
N CYS A 120 19.70 -10.88 -2.87
CA CYS A 120 18.49 -10.13 -2.52
C CYS A 120 18.32 -10.00 -1.00
N LEU A 121 18.47 -11.11 -0.25
CA LEU A 121 18.38 -11.07 1.21
C LEU A 121 19.48 -10.22 1.85
N GLU A 122 20.72 -10.33 1.35
CA GLU A 122 21.86 -9.60 1.90
C GLU A 122 21.81 -8.11 1.63
N GLU A 123 21.31 -7.68 0.46
CA GLU A 123 21.39 -6.28 0.03
C GLU A 123 20.06 -5.54 0.24
N VAL A 124 18.91 -6.12 -0.14
CA VAL A 124 17.60 -5.45 0.03
C VAL A 124 16.76 -6.01 1.18
N GLY A 125 17.12 -7.17 1.71
CA GLY A 125 16.51 -7.73 2.92
C GLY A 125 15.34 -8.66 2.68
N ASN A 126 14.85 -8.81 1.45
CA ASN A 126 13.73 -9.67 1.08
C ASN A 126 14.00 -10.48 -0.18
N LEU A 127 13.35 -11.63 -0.32
CA LEU A 127 13.19 -12.32 -1.61
C LEU A 127 12.14 -11.61 -2.45
N ILE A 128 12.20 -11.78 -3.76
CA ILE A 128 11.15 -11.27 -4.65
C ILE A 128 10.07 -12.35 -4.78
N LEU A 129 8.90 -12.07 -4.23
CA LEU A 129 7.75 -12.97 -4.20
C LEU A 129 6.66 -12.51 -5.18
N PRO A 130 5.79 -13.42 -5.70
CA PRO A 130 4.74 -13.07 -6.65
C PRO A 130 3.75 -12.02 -6.11
N GLY A 131 3.51 -12.03 -4.79
CA GLY A 131 2.69 -11.01 -4.11
C GLY A 131 3.28 -9.61 -4.17
N TYR A 132 4.59 -9.45 -4.36
CA TYR A 132 5.28 -8.17 -4.35
C TYR A 132 5.13 -7.40 -5.67
N THR A 133 5.33 -6.10 -5.61
CA THR A 133 5.14 -5.21 -6.77
C THR A 133 6.18 -5.42 -7.86
N ALA A 134 7.42 -5.76 -7.52
CA ALA A 134 8.55 -5.90 -8.45
C ALA A 134 8.25 -6.82 -9.64
N SER A 135 7.75 -8.03 -9.36
CA SER A 135 7.44 -9.01 -10.41
C SER A 135 6.32 -8.53 -11.34
N LYS A 136 5.34 -7.78 -10.79
CA LYS A 136 4.23 -7.22 -11.54
C LYS A 136 4.67 -6.08 -12.47
N VAL A 137 5.63 -5.26 -12.04
CA VAL A 137 6.25 -4.23 -12.88
C VAL A 137 6.96 -4.85 -14.07
N ARG A 138 7.79 -5.89 -13.83
CA ARG A 138 8.48 -6.61 -14.90
C ARG A 138 7.49 -7.29 -15.85
N TRP A 139 6.47 -7.95 -15.32
CA TRP A 139 5.39 -8.56 -16.10
C TRP A 139 4.68 -7.52 -16.98
N PHE A 140 4.36 -6.36 -16.44
CA PHE A 140 3.67 -5.28 -17.17
C PHE A 140 4.51 -4.76 -18.34
N GLY A 141 5.81 -4.64 -18.16
CA GLY A 141 6.74 -4.28 -19.24
C GLY A 141 6.80 -5.30 -20.37
N LYS A 142 6.64 -6.59 -20.07
CA LYS A 142 6.64 -7.68 -21.05
C LYS A 142 5.31 -7.81 -21.80
N GLU A 143 4.19 -7.69 -21.08
CA GLU A 143 2.85 -7.96 -21.61
C GLU A 143 2.17 -6.74 -22.24
N SER A 144 2.57 -5.54 -21.85
CA SER A 144 1.89 -4.30 -22.26
C SER A 144 2.87 -3.15 -22.51
N GLU A 145 3.87 -3.36 -23.38
CA GLU A 145 4.95 -2.41 -23.66
C GLU A 145 4.46 -0.97 -23.88
N SER A 146 3.42 -0.79 -24.70
CA SER A 146 2.89 0.55 -25.02
C SER A 146 2.24 1.27 -23.82
N LEU A 147 1.65 0.53 -22.88
CA LEU A 147 1.12 1.10 -21.64
C LEU A 147 2.24 1.29 -20.62
N TYR A 148 3.19 0.36 -20.59
CA TYR A 148 4.36 0.46 -19.74
C TYR A 148 5.19 1.72 -20.06
N GLU A 149 5.39 2.07 -21.32
CA GLU A 149 6.04 3.31 -21.73
C GLU A 149 5.31 4.58 -21.26
N GLN A 150 3.98 4.52 -21.11
CA GLN A 150 3.16 5.63 -20.60
C GLN A 150 3.16 5.74 -19.07
N MET A 151 3.70 4.74 -18.37
CA MET A 151 3.74 4.73 -16.91
C MET A 151 4.71 5.81 -16.40
N ASP A 152 4.17 6.73 -15.61
CA ASP A 152 4.87 7.88 -15.02
C ASP A 152 5.00 7.75 -13.50
N CYS A 153 4.15 6.92 -12.89
CA CYS A 153 4.18 6.71 -11.46
C CYS A 153 3.71 5.30 -11.09
N ILE A 154 4.35 4.72 -10.08
CA ILE A 154 3.95 3.48 -9.41
C ILE A 154 3.41 3.87 -8.03
N LEU A 155 2.16 3.49 -7.75
CA LEU A 155 1.56 3.61 -6.42
C LEU A 155 1.12 2.23 -5.91
N LEU A 156 0.87 2.15 -4.62
CA LEU A 156 0.22 1.02 -3.96
C LEU A 156 -1.26 1.36 -3.68
N PRO A 157 -2.11 0.41 -3.30
CA PRO A 157 -3.55 0.67 -3.16
C PRO A 157 -3.90 1.81 -2.21
N HIS A 158 -3.29 1.87 -1.01
CA HIS A 158 -3.55 2.96 -0.07
C HIS A 158 -2.98 4.31 -0.56
N ASP A 159 -1.80 4.31 -1.23
CA ASP A 159 -1.21 5.52 -1.83
C ASP A 159 -2.11 6.09 -2.91
N TYR A 160 -2.75 5.21 -3.71
CA TYR A 160 -3.70 5.64 -4.73
C TYR A 160 -4.93 6.33 -4.13
N LEU A 161 -5.46 5.83 -3.01
CA LEU A 161 -6.54 6.52 -2.29
C LEU A 161 -6.06 7.85 -1.69
N ASN A 162 -4.84 7.91 -1.14
CA ASN A 162 -4.23 9.16 -0.70
C ASN A 162 -4.09 10.16 -1.86
N TYR A 163 -3.59 9.70 -3.02
CA TYR A 163 -3.53 10.51 -4.23
C TYR A 163 -4.92 11.01 -4.66
N TYR A 164 -5.93 10.15 -4.67
CA TYR A 164 -7.29 10.54 -4.98
C TYR A 164 -7.80 11.66 -4.07
N LEU A 165 -7.57 11.55 -2.76
CA LEU A 165 -8.01 12.52 -1.76
C LEU A 165 -7.26 13.85 -1.86
N THR A 166 -5.94 13.81 -2.14
CA THR A 166 -5.03 14.95 -1.96
C THR A 166 -4.47 15.52 -3.26
N GLY A 167 -4.29 14.68 -4.28
CA GLY A 167 -3.54 15.00 -5.50
C GLY A 167 -2.02 14.80 -5.37
N GLU A 168 -1.53 14.46 -4.18
CA GLU A 168 -0.10 14.26 -3.91
C GLU A 168 0.29 12.80 -4.15
N ARG A 169 1.47 12.59 -4.75
CA ARG A 169 2.05 11.26 -5.00
C ARG A 169 3.14 10.99 -3.97
N SER A 170 2.88 10.10 -3.05
CA SER A 170 3.83 9.65 -2.04
C SER A 170 3.62 8.18 -1.73
N MET A 171 4.64 7.53 -1.16
CA MET A 171 4.58 6.16 -0.69
C MET A 171 5.24 6.10 0.69
N GLU A 172 4.65 5.38 1.65
CA GLU A 172 5.25 5.25 2.97
C GLU A 172 6.11 3.98 3.07
N ALA A 173 7.14 4.01 3.92
CA ALA A 173 8.19 2.99 3.96
C ALA A 173 7.68 1.59 4.34
N GLY A 174 6.62 1.49 5.14
CA GLY A 174 6.06 0.21 5.59
C GLY A 174 5.52 -0.60 4.42
N ASP A 175 4.59 -0.04 3.63
CA ASP A 175 4.05 -0.72 2.46
C ASP A 175 5.05 -0.75 1.29
N ALA A 176 5.91 0.29 1.16
CA ALA A 176 7.01 0.29 0.20
C ALA A 176 7.96 -0.90 0.35
N SER A 177 8.09 -1.45 1.56
CA SER A 177 8.87 -2.66 1.83
C SER A 177 8.39 -3.86 1.02
N GLY A 178 7.09 -3.98 0.78
CA GLY A 178 6.50 -5.05 -0.02
C GLY A 178 6.55 -4.80 -1.52
N THR A 179 7.15 -3.72 -1.97
CA THR A 179 7.45 -3.54 -3.40
C THR A 179 8.51 -4.53 -3.90
N GLY A 180 9.43 -4.93 -3.03
CA GLY A 180 10.58 -5.77 -3.35
C GLY A 180 11.76 -4.99 -3.92
N PHE A 181 11.65 -3.68 -4.07
CA PHE A 181 12.75 -2.81 -4.56
C PHE A 181 13.14 -1.70 -3.57
N LEU A 182 12.67 -1.76 -2.33
CA LEU A 182 13.16 -0.96 -1.22
C LEU A 182 14.30 -1.70 -0.51
N ASP A 183 15.45 -1.06 -0.32
CA ASP A 183 16.46 -1.52 0.65
C ASP A 183 15.90 -1.30 2.07
N ILE A 184 15.62 -2.40 2.76
CA ILE A 184 15.00 -2.38 4.09
C ILE A 184 15.91 -1.79 5.17
N ARG A 185 17.23 -1.88 5.02
CA ARG A 185 18.19 -1.37 6.00
C ARG A 185 18.34 0.14 5.90
N GLU A 186 18.59 0.62 4.67
CA GLU A 186 18.83 2.02 4.39
C GLU A 186 17.52 2.81 4.23
N ARG A 187 16.40 2.11 3.97
CA ARG A 187 15.08 2.69 3.66
C ARG A 187 15.12 3.61 2.45
N GLU A 188 15.78 3.15 1.42
CA GLU A 188 15.95 3.85 0.15
C GLU A 188 15.59 2.91 -1.01
N TRP A 189 15.21 3.49 -2.13
CA TRP A 189 15.01 2.70 -3.34
C TRP A 189 16.33 2.09 -3.77
N SER A 190 16.36 0.77 -3.99
CA SER A 190 17.56 0.06 -4.46
C SER A 190 17.77 0.24 -5.96
N PRO A 191 18.78 1.02 -6.41
CA PRO A 191 19.04 1.18 -7.85
C PRO A 191 19.41 -0.13 -8.51
N GLY A 192 20.08 -1.03 -7.78
CA GLY A 192 20.44 -2.37 -8.27
C GLY A 192 19.21 -3.21 -8.55
N MET A 193 18.22 -3.21 -7.65
CA MET A 193 16.98 -3.97 -7.83
C MET A 193 16.11 -3.36 -8.93
N LEU A 194 15.99 -2.04 -9.01
CA LEU A 194 15.28 -1.38 -10.10
C LEU A 194 15.86 -1.75 -11.46
N LYS A 195 17.20 -1.80 -11.56
CA LYS A 195 17.88 -2.24 -12.78
C LYS A 195 17.70 -3.73 -13.07
N ALA A 196 17.57 -4.58 -12.07
CA ALA A 196 17.26 -6.00 -12.24
C ALA A 196 15.82 -6.22 -12.74
N ILE A 197 14.88 -5.34 -12.33
CA ILE A 197 13.50 -5.35 -12.84
C ILE A 197 13.46 -4.96 -14.32
N ASP A 198 14.09 -3.84 -14.67
CA ASP A 198 14.22 -3.40 -16.07
C ASP A 198 15.59 -2.76 -16.33
N PRO A 199 16.49 -3.44 -17.07
CA PRO A 199 17.81 -2.91 -17.39
C PRO A 199 17.80 -1.76 -18.41
N ASN A 200 16.67 -1.56 -19.12
CA ASN A 200 16.54 -0.62 -20.23
C ASN A 200 15.83 0.69 -19.87
N ARG A 201 15.16 0.73 -18.70
CA ARG A 201 14.41 1.88 -18.21
C ARG A 201 14.86 2.28 -16.82
N ASP A 202 15.03 3.58 -16.59
CA ASP A 202 15.22 4.12 -15.24
C ASP A 202 13.87 4.18 -14.51
N LEU A 203 13.58 3.13 -13.73
CA LEU A 203 12.34 3.04 -12.96
C LEU A 203 12.30 4.03 -11.78
N SER A 204 13.44 4.61 -11.38
CA SER A 204 13.46 5.60 -10.30
C SER A 204 12.65 6.86 -10.65
N GLU A 205 12.53 7.19 -11.93
CA GLU A 205 11.69 8.27 -12.44
C GLU A 205 10.19 8.04 -12.24
N CYS A 206 9.78 6.76 -12.04
CA CYS A 206 8.39 6.38 -11.81
C CYS A 206 8.06 6.21 -10.32
N LEU A 207 9.01 6.45 -9.42
CA LEU A 207 8.77 6.26 -7.99
C LEU A 207 8.40 7.59 -7.32
N PRO A 208 7.36 7.58 -6.47
CA PRO A 208 6.98 8.77 -5.73
C PRO A 208 7.97 9.07 -4.60
N ALA A 209 7.81 10.23 -3.97
CA ALA A 209 8.56 10.58 -2.77
C ALA A 209 8.28 9.57 -1.65
N LEU A 210 9.35 9.01 -1.08
CA LEU A 210 9.26 8.06 0.03
C LEU A 210 9.10 8.80 1.36
N GLN A 211 8.10 8.42 2.14
CA GLN A 211 7.84 8.94 3.47
C GLN A 211 8.35 7.93 4.51
N LEU A 212 9.40 8.32 5.24
CA LEU A 212 10.07 7.44 6.21
C LEU A 212 9.46 7.51 7.61
N GLU A 213 8.76 8.60 7.91
CA GLU A 213 8.18 8.89 9.21
C GLU A 213 6.69 9.19 9.09
N PRO A 214 5.89 8.97 10.16
CA PRO A 214 4.50 9.37 10.17
C PRO A 214 4.32 10.84 9.83
N GLY A 215 3.43 11.13 8.90
CA GLY A 215 3.27 12.51 8.42
C GLY A 215 1.91 12.77 7.78
N ILE A 216 1.87 13.86 7.05
CA ILE A 216 0.72 14.29 6.27
C ILE A 216 1.07 14.11 4.80
N ALA A 217 0.35 13.21 4.11
CA ALA A 217 0.48 13.01 2.66
C ALA A 217 -0.05 14.23 1.88
N GLY A 218 -1.06 14.91 2.42
CA GLY A 218 -1.66 16.08 1.80
C GLY A 218 -2.94 16.51 2.52
N ARG A 219 -3.80 17.22 1.80
CA ARG A 219 -5.08 17.70 2.32
C ARG A 219 -6.22 17.36 1.37
N VAL A 220 -7.41 17.11 1.91
CA VAL A 220 -8.60 16.82 1.10
C VAL A 220 -8.87 17.98 0.15
N ARG A 221 -8.89 17.69 -1.17
CA ARG A 221 -9.13 18.69 -2.22
C ARG A 221 -10.59 19.12 -2.26
N SER A 222 -10.84 20.35 -2.71
CA SER A 222 -12.18 20.94 -2.83
C SER A 222 -13.15 20.08 -3.63
N GLU A 223 -12.71 19.53 -4.76
CA GLU A 223 -13.54 18.67 -5.60
C GLU A 223 -13.92 17.35 -4.92
N ILE A 224 -13.01 16.78 -4.11
CA ILE A 224 -13.24 15.56 -3.35
C ILE A 224 -14.14 15.84 -2.15
N ALA A 225 -13.94 16.95 -1.46
CA ALA A 225 -14.83 17.40 -0.38
C ALA A 225 -16.30 17.48 -0.86
N LYS A 226 -16.53 18.06 -2.05
CA LYS A 226 -17.87 18.14 -2.65
C LYS A 226 -18.48 16.78 -2.98
N ARG A 227 -17.66 15.81 -3.38
CA ARG A 227 -18.10 14.45 -3.75
C ARG A 227 -18.37 13.57 -2.54
N THR A 228 -17.53 13.69 -1.50
CA THR A 228 -17.55 12.82 -0.33
C THR A 228 -18.38 13.37 0.83
N GLY A 229 -18.51 14.70 0.91
CA GLY A 229 -19.07 15.41 2.06
C GLY A 229 -18.09 15.56 3.23
N LEU A 230 -16.82 15.16 3.06
CA LEU A 230 -15.75 15.45 4.01
C LEU A 230 -15.36 16.93 3.93
N PRO A 231 -14.90 17.57 5.02
CA PRO A 231 -14.45 18.96 4.98
C PRO A 231 -13.23 19.14 4.08
N GLU A 232 -13.24 20.21 3.29
CA GLU A 232 -12.10 20.63 2.48
C GLU A 232 -10.91 21.01 3.37
N GLY A 233 -9.69 20.66 2.94
CA GLY A 233 -8.46 21.09 3.58
C GLY A 233 -8.09 20.34 4.85
N ILE A 234 -8.88 19.37 5.33
CA ILE A 234 -8.46 18.53 6.46
C ILE A 234 -7.25 17.67 6.05
N PRO A 235 -6.30 17.42 6.96
CA PRO A 235 -5.12 16.63 6.67
C PRO A 235 -5.48 15.17 6.40
N VAL A 236 -4.76 14.57 5.44
CA VAL A 236 -4.72 13.14 5.17
C VAL A 236 -3.35 12.64 5.59
N SER A 237 -3.30 11.64 6.49
CA SER A 237 -2.03 11.06 6.94
C SER A 237 -1.37 10.26 5.82
N THR A 238 -0.07 9.95 5.97
CA THR A 238 0.65 9.04 5.07
C THR A 238 -0.05 7.70 4.94
N GLY A 239 -0.73 7.25 6.00
CA GLY A 239 -1.40 5.95 6.01
C GLY A 239 -0.42 4.80 5.99
N GLY A 240 -0.80 3.67 5.38
CA GLY A 240 0.07 2.51 5.18
C GLY A 240 -0.68 1.24 4.83
N GLY A 241 0.08 0.17 4.63
CA GLY A 241 -0.46 -1.17 4.44
C GLY A 241 -1.26 -1.65 5.65
N ASP A 242 -2.22 -2.53 5.43
CA ASP A 242 -3.16 -3.02 6.44
C ASP A 242 -2.47 -3.62 7.69
N ASN A 243 -1.39 -4.38 7.51
CA ASN A 243 -0.64 -4.94 8.64
C ASN A 243 0.07 -3.84 9.45
N MET A 244 0.61 -2.80 8.80
CA MET A 244 1.25 -1.66 9.45
C MET A 244 0.22 -0.83 10.24
N MET A 245 -0.93 -0.58 9.65
CA MET A 245 -2.04 0.11 10.32
C MET A 245 -2.62 -0.74 11.44
N GLY A 246 -2.71 -2.06 11.26
CA GLY A 246 -3.07 -3.03 12.30
C GLY A 246 -2.10 -3.02 13.48
N ALA A 247 -0.79 -2.89 13.22
CA ALA A 247 0.22 -2.75 14.29
C ALA A 247 -0.02 -1.47 15.10
N ILE A 248 -0.22 -0.34 14.45
CA ILE A 248 -0.52 0.94 15.12
C ILE A 248 -1.81 0.81 15.94
N GLY A 249 -2.88 0.29 15.33
CA GLY A 249 -4.19 0.13 15.96
C GLY A 249 -4.18 -0.78 17.19
N THR A 250 -3.30 -1.77 17.24
CA THR A 250 -3.11 -2.68 18.39
C THR A 250 -2.02 -2.22 19.36
N GLY A 251 -1.39 -1.07 19.08
CA GLY A 251 -0.33 -0.51 19.93
C GLY A 251 1.01 -1.24 19.83
N ASN A 252 1.24 -1.98 18.72
CA ASN A 252 2.50 -2.66 18.41
C ASN A 252 3.47 -1.67 17.73
N VAL A 253 3.89 -0.67 18.47
CA VAL A 253 4.74 0.45 18.03
C VAL A 253 6.00 0.59 18.88
N SER A 254 6.35 -0.46 19.59
CA SER A 254 7.56 -0.51 20.44
C SER A 254 7.97 -1.97 20.68
N GLN A 255 9.27 -2.18 20.92
CA GLN A 255 9.82 -3.52 21.19
C GLN A 255 9.08 -4.28 22.31
N GLY A 256 9.01 -5.59 22.15
CA GLY A 256 8.40 -6.50 23.12
C GLY A 256 6.90 -6.70 22.92
N LYS A 257 6.31 -6.13 21.88
CA LYS A 257 4.92 -6.37 21.48
C LYS A 257 4.85 -7.20 20.22
N ILE A 258 3.84 -8.06 20.16
CA ILE A 258 3.53 -8.90 19.00
C ILE A 258 2.05 -8.72 18.69
N THR A 259 1.73 -8.56 17.44
CA THR A 259 0.35 -8.67 16.94
C THR A 259 0.21 -9.96 16.17
N MET A 260 -0.88 -10.66 16.40
CA MET A 260 -1.28 -11.85 15.67
C MET A 260 -2.67 -11.61 15.11
N SER A 261 -2.80 -11.63 13.78
CA SER A 261 -4.09 -11.59 13.09
C SER A 261 -4.46 -13.00 12.65
N LEU A 262 -5.61 -13.48 13.08
CA LEU A 262 -6.08 -14.83 12.81
C LEU A 262 -7.39 -14.77 12.03
N GLY A 263 -7.42 -15.37 10.87
CA GLY A 263 -8.57 -15.52 9.99
C GLY A 263 -8.50 -16.86 9.26
N THR A 264 -8.86 -16.89 7.99
CA THR A 264 -8.62 -18.04 7.11
C THR A 264 -7.12 -18.31 6.93
N SER A 265 -6.33 -17.26 6.94
CA SER A 265 -4.87 -17.27 7.08
C SER A 265 -4.48 -16.52 8.36
N GLY A 266 -3.21 -16.56 8.74
CA GLY A 266 -2.70 -15.85 9.90
C GLY A 266 -1.45 -15.04 9.56
N THR A 267 -1.31 -13.87 10.16
CA THR A 267 -0.07 -13.08 10.13
C THR A 267 0.40 -12.83 11.55
N VAL A 268 1.72 -12.88 11.75
CA VAL A 268 2.37 -12.52 13.00
C VAL A 268 3.42 -11.47 12.72
N TYR A 269 3.38 -10.36 13.43
CA TYR A 269 4.34 -9.28 13.27
C TYR A 269 4.70 -8.63 14.61
N ALA A 270 5.94 -8.13 14.66
CA ALA A 270 6.49 -7.53 15.88
C ALA A 270 7.27 -6.27 15.52
N TYR A 271 7.14 -5.22 16.32
CA TYR A 271 7.93 -4.01 16.15
C TYR A 271 9.40 -4.25 16.57
N SER A 272 10.33 -3.70 15.78
CA SER A 272 11.76 -3.68 16.06
C SER A 272 12.35 -2.29 15.81
N ASP A 273 13.33 -1.90 16.64
CA ASP A 273 14.12 -0.66 16.45
C ASP A 273 15.30 -0.88 15.46
N GLN A 274 15.49 -2.10 14.99
CA GLN A 274 16.55 -2.50 14.06
C GLN A 274 15.97 -3.40 12.96
N PRO A 275 16.54 -3.38 11.75
CA PRO A 275 16.11 -4.28 10.68
C PRO A 275 16.32 -5.73 11.10
N ILE A 276 15.31 -6.56 10.90
CA ILE A 276 15.36 -8.00 11.11
C ILE A 276 15.32 -8.68 9.75
N ILE A 277 16.43 -9.24 9.34
CA ILE A 277 16.56 -9.96 8.06
C ILE A 277 16.71 -11.45 8.37
N ASP A 278 15.77 -12.24 7.89
CA ASP A 278 15.86 -13.69 7.98
C ASP A 278 16.75 -14.22 6.86
N PRO A 279 17.87 -14.89 7.17
CA PRO A 279 18.77 -15.43 6.14
C PRO A 279 18.14 -16.55 5.27
N ARG A 280 16.98 -17.07 5.68
CA ARG A 280 16.22 -18.06 4.91
C ARG A 280 15.08 -17.45 4.10
N GLY A 281 14.78 -16.15 4.32
CA GLY A 281 13.70 -15.46 3.64
C GLY A 281 12.29 -15.92 4.03
N GLU A 282 12.11 -16.60 5.18
CA GLU A 282 10.82 -17.06 5.69
C GLU A 282 10.04 -15.94 6.38
N ILE A 283 10.77 -14.95 6.92
CA ILE A 283 10.21 -13.76 7.55
C ILE A 283 10.42 -12.57 6.62
N ALA A 284 9.37 -11.91 6.22
CA ALA A 284 9.46 -10.68 5.45
C ALA A 284 10.01 -9.54 6.32
N ALA A 285 11.07 -8.90 5.85
CA ALA A 285 11.69 -7.76 6.52
C ALA A 285 11.00 -6.49 6.06
N PHE A 286 10.01 -6.01 6.83
CA PHE A 286 9.30 -4.78 6.51
C PHE A 286 9.67 -3.63 7.42
N CYS A 287 9.58 -2.42 6.90
CA CYS A 287 9.58 -1.21 7.73
C CYS A 287 8.23 -1.07 8.44
N SER A 288 8.24 -0.39 9.57
CA SER A 288 7.03 0.08 10.23
C SER A 288 6.67 1.48 9.71
N SER A 289 5.38 1.75 9.58
CA SER A 289 4.90 3.12 9.29
C SER A 289 5.14 4.11 10.45
N THR A 290 5.80 3.66 11.54
CA THR A 290 6.14 4.50 12.70
C THR A 290 7.65 4.74 12.86
N GLY A 291 8.44 4.52 11.79
CA GLY A 291 9.87 4.83 11.77
C GLY A 291 10.80 3.68 12.18
N GLY A 292 10.30 2.54 12.68
CA GLY A 292 11.06 1.32 12.95
C GLY A 292 10.92 0.27 11.85
N TRP A 293 10.98 -1.00 12.25
CA TRP A 293 10.76 -2.17 11.40
C TRP A 293 9.61 -3.01 11.95
N LEU A 294 8.99 -3.77 11.06
CA LEU A 294 7.87 -4.64 11.38
C LEU A 294 8.04 -5.99 10.65
N PRO A 295 9.03 -6.83 11.06
CA PRO A 295 9.16 -8.17 10.52
C PRO A 295 7.83 -8.91 10.63
N LEU A 296 7.45 -9.59 9.54
CA LEU A 296 6.13 -10.18 9.33
C LEU A 296 6.26 -11.61 8.78
N MET A 297 5.44 -12.52 9.30
CA MET A 297 5.32 -13.90 8.83
C MET A 297 3.85 -14.27 8.64
#